data_ab4835e9d191528625666b46a4a01d1d
#
_entry.id   ab4835e9d191528625666b46a4a01d1d
#
_cell.length_a   1.000
_cell.length_b   1.000
_cell.length_c   1.000
_cell.angle_alpha   90.00
_cell.angle_beta   90.00
_cell.angle_gamma   90.00
#
_symmetry.space_group_name_H-M   'P 1'
#
loop_
_entity.id
_entity.type
_entity.pdbx_description
1 polymer ?
#
loop_
_entity_poly.entity_id
_entity_poly.type
_entity_poly.pdbx_seq_one_letter_code
_entity_poly.pdbx_strand_id
1 'polypeptide(L)'
;MVKSLTITTTCDYGNRYVTSFVNELSKLESDIVIQRYRGREANAKSIIGVLSLSIMAGEEIEVYILSENEEIVLSDYEKVKEILG
;
A
#
# COMPACT_ATOMS: atom_id res chain seq x y z
N MET A 1 -5.80 -11.34 11.22
CA MET A 1 -4.95 -10.30 11.83
C MET A 1 -4.82 -9.11 10.90
N VAL A 2 -4.77 -7.92 11.45
CA VAL A 2 -4.54 -6.68 10.70
C VAL A 2 -3.32 -5.99 11.29
N LYS A 3 -2.40 -5.55 10.42
CA LYS A 3 -1.27 -4.74 10.84
C LYS A 3 -1.22 -3.51 9.94
N SER A 4 -1.00 -2.35 10.53
CA SER A 4 -0.98 -1.10 9.78
C SER A 4 0.36 -0.38 9.96
N LEU A 5 0.68 0.46 8.98
CA LEU A 5 1.84 1.34 9.08
C LEU A 5 1.51 2.67 8.40
N THR A 6 2.17 3.71 8.87
CA THR A 6 2.05 5.04 8.29
C THR A 6 3.30 5.32 7.47
N ILE A 7 3.12 5.76 6.24
CA ILE A 7 4.22 6.05 5.33
C ILE A 7 4.06 7.47 4.80
N THR A 8 5.17 8.22 4.77
CA THR A 8 5.23 9.49 4.05
C THR A 8 5.78 9.20 2.66
N THR A 9 5.00 9.49 1.63
CA THR A 9 5.37 9.14 0.26
C THR A 9 6.55 9.97 -0.22
N THR A 10 7.43 9.33 -0.99
CA THR A 10 8.61 9.96 -1.58
C THR A 10 8.42 10.29 -3.06
N CYS A 11 7.33 9.82 -3.65
CA CYS A 11 7.02 10.08 -5.06
C CYS A 11 5.50 10.11 -5.24
N ASP A 12 5.06 10.68 -6.36
CA ASP A 12 3.64 10.73 -6.69
C ASP A 12 3.14 9.34 -7.08
N TYR A 13 2.07 8.89 -6.43
CA TYR A 13 1.47 7.58 -6.71
C TYR A 13 0.48 7.63 -7.88
N GLY A 14 0.47 8.73 -8.62
CA GLY A 14 -0.33 8.87 -9.83
C GLY A 14 0.49 8.80 -11.11
N ASN A 15 1.77 8.47 -11.03
CA ASN A 15 2.66 8.43 -12.17
C ASN A 15 3.09 6.99 -12.52
N ARG A 16 4.09 6.87 -13.38
CA ARG A 16 4.56 5.56 -13.88
C ARG A 16 5.09 4.62 -12.79
N TYR A 17 5.44 5.13 -11.62
CA TYR A 17 5.95 4.30 -10.54
C TYR A 17 4.86 3.44 -9.89
N VAL A 18 3.59 3.85 -10.02
CA VAL A 18 2.48 3.10 -9.41
C VAL A 18 2.40 1.68 -9.96
N THR A 19 2.62 1.50 -11.25
CA THR A 19 2.58 0.17 -11.87
C THR A 19 3.62 -0.75 -11.25
N SER A 20 4.83 -0.23 -11.01
CA SER A 20 5.92 -1.01 -10.44
C SER A 20 5.58 -1.51 -9.03
N PHE A 21 5.19 -0.63 -8.12
CA PHE A 21 4.95 -1.09 -6.76
C PHE A 21 3.64 -1.88 -6.62
N VAL A 22 2.62 -1.59 -7.42
CA VAL A 22 1.40 -2.41 -7.43
C VAL A 22 1.73 -3.84 -7.86
N ASN A 23 2.58 -4.00 -8.88
CA ASN A 23 3.00 -5.33 -9.31
C ASN A 23 3.74 -6.07 -8.19
N GLU A 24 4.61 -5.38 -7.46
CA GLU A 24 5.32 -6.00 -6.33
C GLU A 24 4.36 -6.37 -5.20
N LEU A 25 3.42 -5.49 -4.86
CA LEU A 25 2.43 -5.77 -3.81
C LEU A 25 1.50 -6.91 -4.21
N SER A 26 1.20 -7.06 -5.50
CA SER A 26 0.33 -8.13 -6.00
C SER A 26 0.90 -9.52 -5.78
N LYS A 27 2.20 -9.63 -5.55
CA LYS A 27 2.86 -10.91 -5.27
C LYS A 27 2.68 -11.37 -3.82
N LEU A 28 2.22 -10.48 -2.95
CA LEU A 28 2.03 -10.79 -1.53
C LEU A 28 0.69 -11.49 -1.32
N GLU A 29 0.64 -12.35 -0.30
CA GLU A 29 -0.57 -13.14 -0.03
C GLU A 29 -1.63 -12.36 0.73
N SER A 30 -1.22 -11.41 1.58
CA SER A 30 -2.17 -10.60 2.36
C SER A 30 -2.96 -9.66 1.47
N ASP A 31 -4.15 -9.30 1.93
CA ASP A 31 -4.86 -8.16 1.37
C ASP A 31 -4.19 -6.89 1.84
N ILE A 32 -4.06 -5.92 0.95
CA ILE A 32 -3.36 -4.68 1.26
C ILE A 32 -4.24 -3.51 0.83
N VAL A 33 -4.50 -2.60 1.77
CA VAL A 33 -5.34 -1.44 1.54
C VAL A 33 -4.52 -0.19 1.81
N ILE A 34 -4.59 0.78 0.90
CA ILE A 34 -3.96 2.10 1.07
C ILE A 34 -5.06 3.11 1.33
N GLN A 35 -4.90 3.91 2.38
CA GLN A 35 -5.84 4.97 2.73
C GLN A 35 -5.12 6.31 2.80
N ARG A 36 -5.65 7.31 2.10
CA ARG A 36 -5.19 8.69 2.25
C ARG A 36 -5.64 9.23 3.59
N TYR A 37 -4.87 10.14 4.14
CA TYR A 37 -5.22 10.79 5.40
C TYR A 37 -6.61 11.43 5.30
N ARG A 38 -7.52 10.98 6.15
CA ARG A 38 -8.93 11.40 6.19
C ARG A 38 -9.65 11.25 4.84
N GLY A 39 -9.17 10.36 4.02
CA GLY A 39 -9.67 10.23 2.67
C GLY A 39 -10.11 8.84 2.32
N ARG A 40 -10.16 8.66 1.02
CA ARG A 40 -10.59 7.41 0.40
C ARG A 40 -9.54 6.33 0.57
N GLU A 41 -9.99 5.10 0.49
CA GLU A 41 -9.12 3.94 0.50
C GLU A 41 -9.23 3.17 -0.82
N ALA A 42 -8.22 2.37 -1.12
CA ALA A 42 -8.22 1.53 -2.31
C ALA A 42 -7.42 0.26 -2.06
N ASN A 43 -7.73 -0.77 -2.83
CA ASN A 43 -6.94 -1.99 -2.85
C ASN A 43 -5.58 -1.68 -3.46
N ALA A 44 -4.51 -1.90 -2.69
CA ALA A 44 -3.15 -1.61 -3.14
C ALA A 44 -2.70 -2.49 -4.31
N LYS A 45 -3.42 -3.57 -4.59
CA LYS A 45 -3.14 -4.44 -5.73
C LYS A 45 -3.88 -4.03 -7.00
N SER A 46 -4.61 -2.91 -6.95
CA SER A 46 -5.35 -2.38 -8.10
C SER A 46 -4.70 -1.09 -8.58
N ILE A 47 -4.17 -1.10 -9.81
CA ILE A 47 -3.54 0.08 -10.40
C ILE A 47 -4.55 1.23 -10.50
N ILE A 48 -5.74 0.95 -11.01
CA ILE A 48 -6.79 1.95 -11.15
C ILE A 48 -7.22 2.50 -9.78
N GLY A 49 -7.34 1.60 -8.79
CA GLY A 49 -7.71 2.01 -7.44
C GLY A 49 -6.70 2.98 -6.83
N VAL A 50 -5.42 2.64 -6.94
CA VAL A 50 -4.36 3.50 -6.39
C VAL A 50 -4.27 4.83 -7.14
N LEU A 51 -4.38 4.80 -8.47
CA LEU A 51 -4.38 6.03 -9.27
C LEU A 51 -5.53 6.95 -8.89
N SER A 52 -6.71 6.39 -8.57
CA SER A 52 -7.88 7.18 -8.21
C SER A 52 -7.71 7.96 -6.91
N LEU A 53 -6.75 7.58 -6.07
CA LEU A 53 -6.46 8.28 -4.82
C LEU A 53 -5.69 9.58 -5.04
N SER A 54 -5.02 9.74 -6.18
CA SER A 54 -4.24 10.94 -6.52
C SER A 54 -3.22 11.32 -5.44
N ILE A 55 -2.52 10.32 -4.91
CA ILE A 55 -1.53 10.54 -3.84
C ILE A 55 -0.30 11.24 -4.39
N MET A 56 0.09 12.35 -3.77
CA MET A 56 1.24 13.16 -4.17
C MET A 56 2.43 12.88 -3.27
N ALA A 57 3.63 13.23 -3.74
CA ALA A 57 4.83 13.13 -2.92
C ALA A 57 4.69 13.99 -1.67
N GLY A 58 5.15 13.47 -0.54
CA GLY A 58 5.09 14.16 0.74
C GLY A 58 3.79 13.95 1.51
N GLU A 59 2.83 13.23 0.93
CA GLU A 59 1.60 12.91 1.66
C GLU A 59 1.83 11.75 2.62
N GLU A 60 1.12 11.80 3.75
CA GLU A 60 1.10 10.72 4.71
C GLU A 60 -0.06 9.79 4.38
N ILE A 61 0.23 8.51 4.25
CA ILE A 61 -0.78 7.49 3.97
C ILE A 61 -0.71 6.39 5.01
N GLU A 62 -1.83 5.70 5.20
CA GLU A 62 -1.86 4.50 6.01
C GLU A 62 -2.01 3.27 5.12
N VAL A 63 -1.28 2.23 5.46
CA VAL A 63 -1.32 0.97 4.73
C VAL A 63 -1.74 -0.12 5.71
N TYR A 64 -2.78 -0.86 5.34
CA TYR A 64 -3.30 -1.97 6.16
C TYR A 64 -2.99 -3.29 5.47
N ILE A 65 -2.43 -4.22 6.23
CA ILE A 65 -2.10 -5.56 5.76
C ILE A 65 -2.98 -6.53 6.53
N LEU A 66 -3.81 -7.29 5.81
CA LEU A 66 -4.83 -8.15 6.40
C LEU A 66 -4.70 -9.59 5.91
N SER A 67 -4.70 -10.53 6.85
CA SER A 67 -4.78 -11.95 6.56
C SER A 67 -5.23 -12.68 7.81
N GLU A 68 -5.82 -13.86 7.64
CA GLU A 68 -6.14 -14.73 8.75
C GLU A 68 -4.88 -15.36 9.35
N ASN A 69 -3.80 -15.44 8.56
CA ASN A 69 -2.54 -16.03 8.99
C ASN A 69 -1.59 -14.94 9.47
N GLU A 70 -1.32 -14.93 10.79
CA GLU A 70 -0.46 -13.94 11.42
C GLU A 70 0.97 -13.92 10.85
N GLU A 71 1.53 -15.10 10.57
CA GLU A 71 2.88 -15.18 10.03
C GLU A 71 2.98 -14.53 8.66
N ILE A 72 1.95 -14.71 7.83
CA ILE A 72 1.88 -14.10 6.51
C ILE A 72 1.80 -12.58 6.64
N VAL A 73 0.98 -12.07 7.56
CA VAL A 73 0.84 -10.63 7.78
C VAL A 73 2.19 -10.02 8.21
N LEU A 74 2.88 -10.66 9.13
CA LEU A 74 4.17 -10.15 9.61
C LEU A 74 5.22 -10.16 8.53
N SER A 75 5.27 -11.21 7.73
CA SER A 75 6.20 -11.31 6.59
C SER A 75 5.88 -10.24 5.55
N ASP A 76 4.61 -10.10 5.19
CA ASP A 76 4.20 -9.13 4.18
C ASP A 76 4.38 -7.69 4.66
N TYR A 77 4.20 -7.44 5.95
CA TYR A 77 4.45 -6.12 6.54
C TYR A 77 5.88 -5.65 6.26
N GLU A 78 6.86 -6.51 6.45
CA GLU A 78 8.25 -6.16 6.18
C GLU A 78 8.48 -5.90 4.69
N LYS A 79 7.85 -6.69 3.82
CA LYS A 79 7.95 -6.49 2.37
C LYS A 79 7.30 -5.18 1.94
N VAL A 80 6.14 -4.85 2.51
CA VAL A 80 5.45 -3.59 2.20
C VAL A 80 6.32 -2.40 2.59
N LYS A 81 6.97 -2.46 3.73
CA LYS A 81 7.91 -1.41 4.16
C LYS A 81 9.02 -1.20 3.14
N GLU A 82 9.57 -2.27 2.58
CA GLU A 82 10.61 -2.18 1.57
C GLU A 82 10.08 -1.60 0.25
N ILE A 83 8.89 -2.01 -0.16
CA ILE A 83 8.32 -1.60 -1.44
C ILE A 83 7.90 -0.13 -1.41
N LEU A 84 7.23 0.29 -0.37
CA LEU A 84 6.64 1.64 -0.28
C LEU A 84 7.48 2.63 0.52
N GLY A 85 8.32 2.14 1.36
CA GLY A 85 9.20 2.98 2.16
C GLY A 85 10.48 3.28 1.43
#